data_8e69e01b202a7ecb9379247549d7092a
#
_entry.id   8e69e01b202a7ecb9379247549d7092a
#
_cell.length_a   1.000
_cell.length_b   1.000
_cell.length_c   1.000
_cell.angle_alpha   90.00
_cell.angle_beta   90.00
_cell.angle_gamma   90.00
#
_symmetry.space_group_name_H-M   'P 1'
#
loop_
_entity.id
_entity.type
_entity.pdbx_description
1 polymer ?
#
loop_
_entity_poly.entity_id
_entity_poly.type
_entity_poly.pdbx_seq_one_letter_code
_entity_poly.pdbx_strand_id
1 'polypeptide(L)'
;MGVAPATRKRSVVKLLRYLATGVLVVAALVAARYGWLVYVTSPWTRDGMVRVQVANVAPQISGQIVEVRTYDNQHVHKGDILYVIEKFDFEVALDNAKATILSRQADLEVKKAQNARRAALTTLSTSIEEKQVFDGNEKIAVAALASAKASLAQAEINLKRTEVRSPVDGFVTNLLMRVGDSARVGTPNVSVIDENSYWIDAYFEETKLAHIHVGDEVEATLLGYQTPVIGRIESITGGISAANAASSTQGLPNVDPVFTWVRLAQRIPVRISIGQGPQDVPLIAGMTCSVSVVGGRQAPAPKPDRGILDRLISRLG
;
A
#
# COMPACT_ATOMS: atom_id res chain seq x y z
N MET A 1 -56.79 25.69 -74.35
CA MET A 1 -55.59 24.91 -74.23
C MET A 1 -54.84 25.38 -73.00
N GLY A 2 -54.96 24.63 -71.92
CA GLY A 2 -54.43 25.01 -70.61
C GLY A 2 -52.97 24.55 -70.47
N VAL A 3 -52.12 25.48 -70.09
CA VAL A 3 -50.72 25.21 -69.67
C VAL A 3 -50.75 25.01 -68.12
N ALA A 4 -50.48 23.79 -67.71
CA ALA A 4 -50.45 23.41 -66.30
C ALA A 4 -49.16 23.89 -65.60
N PRO A 5 -49.17 24.19 -64.26
CA PRO A 5 -48.14 24.93 -63.55
C PRO A 5 -46.94 24.02 -63.18
N ALA A 6 -45.80 24.15 -63.83
CA ALA A 6 -44.54 23.48 -63.49
C ALA A 6 -43.81 24.07 -62.27
N THR A 7 -44.34 25.10 -61.64
CA THR A 7 -43.68 25.86 -60.55
C THR A 7 -43.84 25.25 -59.16
N ARG A 8 -44.89 24.44 -58.89
CA ARG A 8 -45.14 23.88 -57.60
C ARG A 8 -44.21 22.74 -57.16
N LYS A 9 -43.66 21.95 -58.12
CA LYS A 9 -42.71 20.89 -57.85
C LYS A 9 -41.34 21.41 -57.44
N ARG A 10 -40.88 22.53 -57.97
CA ARG A 10 -39.57 23.15 -57.63
C ARG A 10 -39.51 23.72 -56.22
N SER A 11 -40.61 24.25 -55.65
CA SER A 11 -40.68 24.78 -54.30
C SER A 11 -40.68 23.67 -53.27
N VAL A 12 -41.37 22.55 -53.50
CA VAL A 12 -41.41 21.38 -52.61
C VAL A 12 -40.01 20.73 -52.51
N VAL A 13 -39.29 20.61 -53.62
CA VAL A 13 -37.92 20.05 -53.62
C VAL A 13 -36.93 20.96 -52.90
N LYS A 14 -37.09 22.31 -53.00
CA LYS A 14 -36.28 23.24 -52.23
C LYS A 14 -36.58 23.14 -50.73
N LEU A 15 -37.86 23.05 -50.35
CA LEU A 15 -38.27 22.89 -48.94
C LEU A 15 -37.74 21.57 -48.36
N LEU A 16 -37.81 20.48 -49.14
CA LEU A 16 -37.27 19.17 -48.70
C LEU A 16 -35.75 19.23 -48.53
N ARG A 17 -35.01 19.92 -49.38
CA ARG A 17 -33.57 20.14 -49.24
C ARG A 17 -33.23 20.96 -47.99
N TYR A 18 -33.95 22.03 -47.69
CA TYR A 18 -33.72 22.80 -46.46
C TYR A 18 -34.11 22.01 -45.21
N LEU A 19 -35.14 21.18 -45.27
CA LEU A 19 -35.50 20.25 -44.17
C LEU A 19 -34.40 19.18 -43.96
N ALA A 20 -33.91 18.59 -45.04
CA ALA A 20 -32.83 17.61 -44.98
C ALA A 20 -31.52 18.21 -44.43
N THR A 21 -31.15 19.43 -44.88
CA THR A 21 -29.98 20.14 -44.34
C THR A 21 -30.19 20.52 -42.87
N GLY A 22 -31.40 20.94 -42.47
CA GLY A 22 -31.74 21.22 -41.07
C GLY A 22 -31.57 19.98 -40.17
N VAL A 23 -32.05 18.84 -40.62
CA VAL A 23 -31.89 17.56 -39.90
C VAL A 23 -30.43 17.16 -39.78
N LEU A 24 -29.64 17.33 -40.86
CA LEU A 24 -28.19 17.05 -40.85
C LEU A 24 -27.43 17.95 -39.87
N VAL A 25 -27.78 19.25 -39.84
CA VAL A 25 -27.15 20.20 -38.91
C VAL A 25 -27.50 19.84 -37.45
N VAL A 26 -28.75 19.51 -37.17
CA VAL A 26 -29.15 19.07 -35.82
C VAL A 26 -28.44 17.78 -35.43
N ALA A 27 -28.37 16.79 -36.34
CA ALA A 27 -27.65 15.54 -36.11
C ALA A 27 -26.16 15.78 -35.83
N ALA A 28 -25.51 16.69 -36.60
CA ALA A 28 -24.12 17.09 -36.41
C ALA A 28 -23.91 17.79 -35.04
N LEU A 29 -24.82 18.67 -34.63
CA LEU A 29 -24.76 19.32 -33.33
C LEU A 29 -24.93 18.33 -32.16
N VAL A 30 -25.86 17.38 -32.30
CA VAL A 30 -26.05 16.31 -31.31
C VAL A 30 -24.81 15.41 -31.24
N ALA A 31 -24.24 15.01 -32.38
CA ALA A 31 -23.02 14.21 -32.44
C ALA A 31 -21.82 14.97 -31.83
N ALA A 32 -21.68 16.27 -32.14
CA ALA A 32 -20.63 17.11 -31.56
C ALA A 32 -20.79 17.26 -30.05
N ARG A 33 -22.02 17.45 -29.59
CA ARG A 33 -22.33 17.51 -28.14
C ARG A 33 -22.03 16.21 -27.44
N TYR A 34 -22.42 15.10 -28.06
CA TYR A 34 -22.14 13.76 -27.50
C TYR A 34 -20.63 13.48 -27.47
N GLY A 35 -19.94 13.75 -28.57
CA GLY A 35 -18.47 13.63 -28.62
C GLY A 35 -17.77 14.51 -27.56
N TRP A 36 -18.25 15.73 -27.35
CA TRP A 36 -17.73 16.62 -26.31
C TRP A 36 -17.93 16.04 -24.91
N LEU A 37 -19.14 15.54 -24.60
CA LEU A 37 -19.45 14.92 -23.31
C LEU A 37 -18.59 13.69 -23.04
N VAL A 38 -18.41 12.81 -24.02
CA VAL A 38 -17.65 11.58 -23.87
C VAL A 38 -16.14 11.84 -23.79
N TYR A 39 -15.61 12.77 -24.61
CA TYR A 39 -14.17 12.95 -24.73
C TYR A 39 -13.57 13.94 -23.71
N VAL A 40 -14.33 14.98 -23.38
CA VAL A 40 -13.85 16.07 -22.51
C VAL A 40 -14.33 15.91 -21.07
N THR A 41 -15.55 15.42 -20.87
CA THR A 41 -16.16 15.40 -19.54
C THR A 41 -15.99 14.06 -18.82
N SER A 42 -15.83 12.95 -19.56
CA SER A 42 -15.59 11.64 -18.92
C SER A 42 -14.21 11.57 -18.30
N PRO A 43 -14.09 11.28 -17.00
CA PRO A 43 -12.81 11.14 -16.34
C PRO A 43 -12.15 9.82 -16.75
N TRP A 44 -11.23 9.91 -17.70
CA TRP A 44 -10.41 8.77 -18.12
C TRP A 44 -8.94 9.16 -18.22
N THR A 45 -8.06 8.19 -18.06
CA THR A 45 -6.61 8.34 -18.23
C THR A 45 -6.00 7.10 -18.86
N ARG A 46 -4.90 7.27 -19.61
CA ARG A 46 -4.06 6.18 -20.12
C ARG A 46 -2.83 5.94 -19.24
N ASP A 47 -2.67 6.74 -18.22
CA ASP A 47 -1.51 6.73 -17.35
C ASP A 47 -1.88 6.05 -16.02
N GLY A 48 -2.29 4.80 -16.10
CA GLY A 48 -2.49 3.93 -14.97
C GLY A 48 -1.37 2.91 -14.88
N MET A 49 -0.94 2.57 -13.67
CA MET A 49 0.12 1.60 -13.41
C MET A 49 -0.29 0.66 -12.29
N VAL A 50 -0.15 -0.64 -12.52
CA VAL A 50 -0.35 -1.67 -11.50
C VAL A 50 0.79 -1.59 -10.50
N ARG A 51 0.45 -1.52 -9.23
CA ARG A 51 1.38 -1.50 -8.08
C ARG A 51 1.09 -2.68 -7.16
N VAL A 52 2.08 -3.03 -6.36
CA VAL A 52 2.00 -4.11 -5.38
C VAL A 52 2.88 -3.77 -4.18
N GLN A 53 2.56 -4.27 -3.02
CA GLN A 53 3.46 -4.21 -1.88
C GLN A 53 4.51 -5.31 -1.99
N VAL A 54 5.75 -4.94 -1.71
CA VAL A 54 6.89 -5.86 -1.70
C VAL A 54 7.43 -5.94 -0.29
N ALA A 55 7.36 -7.12 0.31
CA ALA A 55 7.93 -7.37 1.61
C ALA A 55 9.43 -7.65 1.47
N ASN A 56 10.25 -6.70 1.90
CA ASN A 56 11.70 -6.87 1.97
C ASN A 56 12.06 -7.66 3.22
N VAL A 57 12.53 -8.90 3.03
CA VAL A 57 12.84 -9.82 4.13
C VAL A 57 14.30 -9.64 4.53
N ALA A 58 14.49 -9.15 5.75
CA ALA A 58 15.81 -8.99 6.37
C ALA A 58 15.93 -9.92 7.58
N PRO A 59 17.10 -10.55 7.81
CA PRO A 59 17.32 -11.38 8.98
C PRO A 59 17.35 -10.54 10.26
N GLN A 60 16.92 -11.14 11.37
CA GLN A 60 16.94 -10.52 12.70
C GLN A 60 18.20 -10.89 13.51
N ILE A 61 19.00 -11.81 12.98
CA ILE A 61 20.29 -12.24 13.52
C ILE A 61 21.31 -12.26 12.39
N SER A 62 22.59 -12.16 12.73
CA SER A 62 23.67 -12.28 11.75
C SER A 62 24.28 -13.69 11.81
N GLY A 63 24.75 -14.20 10.68
CA GLY A 63 25.43 -15.49 10.56
C GLY A 63 25.60 -15.90 9.11
N GLN A 64 26.24 -17.03 8.88
CA GLN A 64 26.41 -17.59 7.55
C GLN A 64 25.14 -18.29 7.07
N ILE A 65 24.79 -18.13 5.78
CA ILE A 65 23.66 -18.83 5.16
C ILE A 65 24.14 -20.25 4.81
N VAL A 66 23.51 -21.26 5.40
CA VAL A 66 23.87 -22.67 5.17
C VAL A 66 22.92 -23.35 4.19
N GLU A 67 21.70 -22.85 4.05
CA GLU A 67 20.69 -23.44 3.18
C GLU A 67 19.80 -22.34 2.58
N VAL A 68 19.51 -22.43 1.30
CA VAL A 68 18.50 -21.59 0.61
C VAL A 68 17.43 -22.54 0.06
N ARG A 69 16.19 -22.40 0.53
CA ARG A 69 15.06 -23.29 0.20
C ARG A 69 14.15 -22.75 -0.88
N THR A 70 14.45 -21.59 -1.43
CA THR A 70 13.61 -20.91 -2.40
C THR A 70 14.41 -20.48 -3.60
N TYR A 71 13.74 -20.23 -4.72
CA TYR A 71 14.32 -19.70 -5.96
C TYR A 71 13.48 -18.52 -6.48
N ASP A 72 14.04 -17.73 -7.38
CA ASP A 72 13.35 -16.58 -7.97
C ASP A 72 12.04 -17.01 -8.68
N ASN A 73 10.99 -16.20 -8.52
CA ASN A 73 9.64 -16.42 -9.03
C ASN A 73 8.93 -17.65 -8.45
N GLN A 74 9.43 -18.24 -7.37
CA GLN A 74 8.72 -19.29 -6.65
C GLN A 74 7.57 -18.69 -5.86
N HIS A 75 6.39 -19.33 -5.93
CA HIS A 75 5.29 -19.03 -5.03
C HIS A 75 5.58 -19.60 -3.64
N VAL A 76 5.39 -18.80 -2.62
CA VAL A 76 5.59 -19.15 -1.21
C VAL A 76 4.40 -18.69 -0.37
N HIS A 77 4.10 -19.44 0.69
CA HIS A 77 3.09 -19.06 1.65
C HIS A 77 3.72 -18.36 2.86
N LYS A 78 2.93 -17.58 3.54
CA LYS A 78 3.30 -16.96 4.81
C LYS A 78 3.76 -18.03 5.81
N GLY A 79 4.99 -17.88 6.32
CA GLY A 79 5.61 -18.81 7.25
C GLY A 79 6.55 -19.82 6.59
N ASP A 80 6.56 -19.95 5.27
CA ASP A 80 7.51 -20.82 4.56
C ASP A 80 8.94 -20.35 4.78
N ILE A 81 9.87 -21.32 4.95
CA ILE A 81 11.28 -21.04 5.19
C ILE A 81 11.92 -20.65 3.85
N LEU A 82 12.44 -19.44 3.78
CA LEU A 82 13.15 -18.93 2.61
C LEU A 82 14.62 -19.38 2.61
N TYR A 83 15.28 -19.24 3.76
CA TYR A 83 16.66 -19.66 3.96
C TYR A 83 16.97 -19.90 5.43
N VAL A 84 18.07 -20.57 5.70
CA VAL A 84 18.53 -20.95 7.04
C VAL A 84 19.92 -20.39 7.30
N ILE A 85 20.08 -19.72 8.44
CA ILE A 85 21.36 -19.25 8.97
C ILE A 85 21.93 -20.35 9.85
N GLU A 86 23.28 -20.47 9.92
CA GLU A 86 24.00 -21.44 10.75
C GLU A 86 23.45 -21.44 12.19
N LYS A 87 23.04 -22.63 12.66
CA LYS A 87 22.33 -22.80 13.95
C LYS A 87 23.25 -23.12 15.12
N PHE A 88 24.46 -23.63 14.84
CA PHE A 88 25.31 -24.23 15.85
C PHE A 88 25.56 -23.33 17.07
N ASP A 89 25.96 -22.07 16.84
CA ASP A 89 26.23 -21.13 17.94
C ASP A 89 24.97 -20.83 18.78
N PHE A 90 23.81 -20.79 18.15
CA PHE A 90 22.52 -20.56 18.82
C PHE A 90 22.05 -21.78 19.61
N GLU A 91 22.31 -22.99 19.15
CA GLU A 91 22.05 -24.24 19.86
C GLU A 91 22.92 -24.34 21.10
N VAL A 92 24.21 -24.03 20.99
CA VAL A 92 25.13 -23.96 22.14
C VAL A 92 24.65 -22.91 23.16
N ALA A 93 24.23 -21.73 22.70
CA ALA A 93 23.70 -20.69 23.58
C ALA A 93 22.40 -21.13 24.29
N LEU A 94 21.52 -21.86 23.61
CA LEU A 94 20.32 -22.45 24.18
C LEU A 94 20.64 -23.46 25.29
N ASP A 95 21.59 -24.36 25.02
CA ASP A 95 21.99 -25.38 26.01
C ASP A 95 22.67 -24.79 27.25
N ASN A 96 23.48 -23.75 27.06
CA ASN A 96 24.06 -22.96 28.15
C ASN A 96 22.97 -22.28 28.99
N ALA A 97 21.91 -21.72 28.36
CA ALA A 97 20.80 -21.12 29.11
C ALA A 97 20.00 -22.16 29.89
N LYS A 98 19.78 -23.37 29.32
CA LYS A 98 19.14 -24.50 30.04
C LYS A 98 19.95 -24.94 31.25
N ALA A 99 21.27 -25.09 31.11
CA ALA A 99 22.17 -25.45 32.21
C ALA A 99 22.15 -24.40 33.34
N THR A 100 22.08 -23.11 32.96
CA THR A 100 21.97 -22.01 33.92
C THR A 100 20.68 -22.08 34.73
N ILE A 101 19.54 -22.40 34.09
CA ILE A 101 18.27 -22.61 34.80
C ILE A 101 18.39 -23.71 35.84
N LEU A 102 18.94 -24.87 35.44
CA LEU A 102 19.13 -25.99 36.39
C LEU A 102 19.97 -25.57 37.59
N SER A 103 21.07 -24.85 37.39
CA SER A 103 21.91 -24.31 38.46
C SER A 103 21.13 -23.37 39.39
N ARG A 104 20.36 -22.39 38.81
CA ARG A 104 19.58 -21.45 39.63
C ARG A 104 18.41 -22.10 40.36
N GLN A 105 17.84 -23.15 39.78
CA GLN A 105 16.78 -23.94 40.41
C GLN A 105 17.31 -24.69 41.61
N ALA A 106 18.48 -25.33 41.50
CA ALA A 106 19.11 -26.01 42.64
C ALA A 106 19.50 -25.01 43.76
N ASP A 107 20.04 -23.83 43.43
CA ASP A 107 20.33 -22.79 44.44
C ASP A 107 19.04 -22.32 45.14
N LEU A 108 17.95 -22.09 44.39
CA LEU A 108 16.65 -21.73 44.98
C LEU A 108 16.15 -22.79 45.94
N GLU A 109 16.24 -24.08 45.59
CA GLU A 109 15.82 -25.17 46.46
C GLU A 109 16.61 -25.16 47.77
N VAL A 110 17.93 -24.98 47.71
CA VAL A 110 18.78 -24.85 48.91
C VAL A 110 18.37 -23.65 49.77
N LYS A 111 18.20 -22.46 49.15
CA LYS A 111 17.80 -21.24 49.89
C LYS A 111 16.41 -21.37 50.52
N LYS A 112 15.46 -21.97 49.77
CA LYS A 112 14.12 -22.26 50.26
C LYS A 112 14.14 -23.21 51.49
N ALA A 113 14.92 -24.30 51.38
CA ALA A 113 15.08 -25.23 52.52
C ALA A 113 15.77 -24.58 53.72
N GLN A 114 16.74 -23.67 53.51
CA GLN A 114 17.37 -22.90 54.56
C GLN A 114 16.38 -21.95 55.25
N ASN A 115 15.59 -21.19 54.46
CA ASN A 115 14.59 -20.28 54.97
C ASN A 115 13.52 -21.01 55.78
N ALA A 116 12.98 -22.11 55.24
CA ALA A 116 11.98 -22.93 55.93
C ALA A 116 12.48 -23.46 57.29
N ARG A 117 13.72 -23.94 57.34
CA ARG A 117 14.35 -24.39 58.62
C ARG A 117 14.49 -23.26 59.61
N ARG A 118 14.93 -22.06 59.19
CA ARG A 118 15.06 -20.89 60.07
C ARG A 118 13.73 -20.34 60.52
N ALA A 119 12.73 -20.32 59.64
CA ALA A 119 11.37 -19.90 60.00
C ALA A 119 10.73 -20.74 61.08
N ALA A 120 11.02 -22.07 61.10
CA ALA A 120 10.50 -22.99 62.06
C ALA A 120 11.15 -22.88 63.48
N LEU A 121 12.29 -22.19 63.61
CA LEU A 121 12.95 -22.02 64.91
C LEU A 121 12.24 -20.94 65.75
N THR A 122 12.26 -21.14 67.07
CA THR A 122 11.71 -20.14 68.03
C THR A 122 12.57 -18.88 68.12
N THR A 123 12.01 -17.77 68.62
CA THR A 123 12.71 -16.49 68.81
C THR A 123 13.85 -16.57 69.82
N LEU A 124 13.89 -17.59 70.65
CA LEU A 124 15.01 -17.85 71.60
C LEU A 124 16.23 -18.41 70.86
N SER A 125 16.06 -19.03 69.68
CA SER A 125 17.12 -19.74 68.97
C SER A 125 17.58 -19.00 67.68
N THR A 126 16.87 -17.93 67.25
CA THR A 126 17.23 -17.14 66.05
C THR A 126 16.67 -15.72 66.17
N SER A 127 17.41 -14.71 65.73
CA SER A 127 16.95 -13.34 65.72
C SER A 127 15.94 -13.08 64.59
N ILE A 128 15.13 -12.01 64.76
CA ILE A 128 14.21 -11.54 63.71
C ILE A 128 15.00 -11.10 62.48
N GLU A 129 16.14 -10.44 62.68
CA GLU A 129 17.04 -10.00 61.60
C GLU A 129 17.55 -11.20 60.79
N GLU A 130 17.98 -12.28 61.42
CA GLU A 130 18.45 -13.49 60.78
C GLU A 130 17.35 -14.14 59.92
N LYS A 131 16.09 -14.16 60.39
CA LYS A 131 14.95 -14.67 59.60
C LYS A 131 14.72 -13.77 58.36
N GLN A 132 14.82 -12.46 58.51
CA GLN A 132 14.67 -11.55 57.34
C GLN A 132 15.78 -11.73 56.30
N VAL A 133 17.03 -12.01 56.72
CA VAL A 133 18.13 -12.30 55.83
C VAL A 133 17.88 -13.58 55.00
N PHE A 134 17.39 -14.68 55.64
CA PHE A 134 17.08 -15.90 54.89
C PHE A 134 15.89 -15.75 53.96
N ASP A 135 14.85 -15.03 54.35
CA ASP A 135 13.72 -14.67 53.49
C ASP A 135 14.18 -13.80 52.28
N GLY A 136 15.05 -12.81 52.55
CA GLY A 136 15.67 -11.99 51.49
C GLY A 136 16.49 -12.81 50.50
N ASN A 137 17.31 -13.79 51.03
CA ASN A 137 18.12 -14.66 50.19
C ASN A 137 17.25 -15.57 49.29
N GLU A 138 16.13 -16.09 49.81
CA GLU A 138 15.17 -16.86 48.99
C GLU A 138 14.58 -16.00 47.89
N LYS A 139 14.13 -14.77 48.17
CA LYS A 139 13.61 -13.83 47.19
C LYS A 139 14.63 -13.46 46.10
N ILE A 140 15.90 -13.31 46.50
CA ILE A 140 17.00 -13.09 45.53
C ILE A 140 17.17 -14.30 44.62
N ALA A 141 17.12 -15.53 45.16
CA ALA A 141 17.24 -16.76 44.39
C ALA A 141 16.03 -16.93 43.41
N VAL A 142 14.82 -16.57 43.84
CA VAL A 142 13.62 -16.55 42.99
C VAL A 142 13.83 -15.59 41.81
N ALA A 143 14.30 -14.37 42.09
CA ALA A 143 14.58 -13.37 41.04
C ALA A 143 15.69 -13.83 40.07
N ALA A 144 16.75 -14.50 40.60
CA ALA A 144 17.82 -15.06 39.77
C ALA A 144 17.31 -16.17 38.82
N LEU A 145 16.42 -17.04 39.30
CA LEU A 145 15.77 -18.05 38.45
C LEU A 145 14.86 -17.43 37.41
N ALA A 146 14.11 -16.40 37.76
CA ALA A 146 13.28 -15.65 36.77
C ALA A 146 14.14 -15.00 35.67
N SER A 147 15.28 -14.41 36.04
CA SER A 147 16.24 -13.87 35.06
C SER A 147 16.82 -14.94 34.13
N ALA A 148 17.17 -16.13 34.69
CA ALA A 148 17.66 -17.25 33.88
C ALA A 148 16.60 -17.77 32.90
N LYS A 149 15.33 -17.80 33.30
CA LYS A 149 14.20 -18.17 32.42
C LYS A 149 14.03 -17.16 31.27
N ALA A 150 14.19 -15.86 31.54
CA ALA A 150 14.16 -14.83 30.50
C ALA A 150 15.31 -15.01 29.51
N SER A 151 16.51 -15.34 29.98
CA SER A 151 17.67 -15.64 29.11
C SER A 151 17.45 -16.88 28.23
N LEU A 152 16.79 -17.92 28.76
CA LEU A 152 16.40 -19.09 27.97
C LEU A 152 15.43 -18.69 26.85
N ALA A 153 14.37 -17.95 27.17
CA ALA A 153 13.41 -17.49 26.19
C ALA A 153 14.08 -16.67 25.06
N GLN A 154 15.07 -15.83 25.42
CA GLN A 154 15.84 -15.08 24.41
C GLN A 154 16.67 -16.02 23.52
N ALA A 155 17.29 -17.06 24.07
CA ALA A 155 18.06 -18.03 23.28
C ALA A 155 17.16 -18.83 22.34
N GLU A 156 15.96 -19.24 22.80
CA GLU A 156 14.96 -19.91 21.96
C GLU A 156 14.49 -19.03 20.80
N ILE A 157 14.21 -17.75 21.07
CA ILE A 157 13.83 -16.78 20.04
C ILE A 157 14.96 -16.61 19.01
N ASN A 158 16.21 -16.49 19.45
CA ASN A 158 17.34 -16.36 18.55
C ASN A 158 17.55 -17.60 17.68
N LEU A 159 17.40 -18.78 18.24
CA LEU A 159 17.45 -20.03 17.47
C LEU A 159 16.29 -20.09 16.44
N LYS A 160 15.09 -19.71 16.82
CA LYS A 160 13.96 -19.62 15.88
C LYS A 160 14.22 -18.64 14.73
N ARG A 161 14.94 -17.54 14.98
CA ARG A 161 15.30 -16.52 13.99
C ARG A 161 16.36 -16.99 12.98
N THR A 162 17.02 -18.14 13.23
CA THR A 162 17.91 -18.75 12.22
C THR A 162 17.14 -19.19 10.97
N GLU A 163 15.86 -19.52 11.13
CA GLU A 163 14.97 -19.84 10.02
C GLU A 163 14.26 -18.56 9.58
N VAL A 164 14.70 -17.99 8.49
CA VAL A 164 14.08 -16.79 7.93
C VAL A 164 12.89 -17.19 7.07
N ARG A 165 11.73 -16.65 7.41
CA ARG A 165 10.44 -17.07 6.84
C ARG A 165 9.75 -15.93 6.10
N SER A 166 8.90 -16.30 5.13
CA SER A 166 8.06 -15.32 4.42
C SER A 166 7.04 -14.68 5.36
N PRO A 167 6.93 -13.34 5.36
CA PRO A 167 5.90 -12.64 6.13
C PRO A 167 4.53 -12.62 5.45
N VAL A 168 4.46 -12.87 4.12
CA VAL A 168 3.27 -12.79 3.27
C VAL A 168 3.17 -13.97 2.33
N ASP A 169 2.00 -14.17 1.74
CA ASP A 169 1.78 -15.08 0.62
C ASP A 169 2.13 -14.38 -0.68
N GLY A 170 2.82 -15.07 -1.62
CA GLY A 170 3.15 -14.48 -2.89
C GLY A 170 4.41 -15.01 -3.56
N PHE A 171 5.05 -14.20 -4.38
CA PHE A 171 6.17 -14.64 -5.23
C PHE A 171 7.50 -14.07 -4.76
N VAL A 172 8.49 -14.95 -4.65
CA VAL A 172 9.87 -14.55 -4.33
C VAL A 172 10.46 -13.77 -5.48
N THR A 173 11.11 -12.67 -5.16
CA THR A 173 11.85 -11.86 -6.14
C THR A 173 13.12 -11.30 -5.52
N ASN A 174 14.07 -10.88 -6.36
CA ASN A 174 15.31 -10.26 -5.93
C ASN A 174 16.09 -11.13 -4.92
N LEU A 175 16.26 -12.40 -5.26
CA LEU A 175 17.05 -13.36 -4.47
C LEU A 175 18.54 -13.08 -4.67
N LEU A 176 19.11 -12.23 -3.83
CA LEU A 176 20.50 -11.78 -3.94
C LEU A 176 21.50 -12.66 -3.19
N MET A 177 21.02 -13.63 -2.41
CA MET A 177 21.86 -14.44 -1.54
C MET A 177 22.14 -15.83 -2.09
N ARG A 178 23.26 -16.40 -1.64
CA ARG A 178 23.68 -17.78 -1.93
C ARG A 178 24.13 -18.47 -0.65
N VAL A 179 24.18 -19.79 -0.69
CA VAL A 179 24.79 -20.59 0.37
C VAL A 179 26.27 -20.19 0.52
N GLY A 180 26.68 -19.92 1.74
CA GLY A 180 28.02 -19.41 2.07
C GLY A 180 28.07 -17.90 2.30
N ASP A 181 27.09 -17.14 1.87
CA ASP A 181 27.03 -15.69 2.11
C ASP A 181 26.75 -15.38 3.59
N SER A 182 27.19 -14.20 4.01
CA SER A 182 26.94 -13.71 5.38
C SER A 182 25.69 -12.85 5.42
N ALA A 183 24.68 -13.29 6.14
CA ALA A 183 23.48 -12.52 6.44
C ALA A 183 23.78 -11.49 7.55
N ARG A 184 23.33 -10.25 7.36
CA ARG A 184 23.49 -9.15 8.34
C ARG A 184 22.11 -8.65 8.79
N VAL A 185 21.98 -8.39 10.08
CA VAL A 185 20.75 -7.85 10.67
C VAL A 185 20.30 -6.59 9.92
N GLY A 186 19.03 -6.54 9.54
CA GLY A 186 18.41 -5.38 8.91
C GLY A 186 18.74 -5.17 7.43
N THR A 187 19.60 -6.00 6.83
CA THR A 187 19.89 -5.93 5.39
C THR A 187 19.00 -6.92 4.64
N PRO A 188 18.09 -6.47 3.77
CA PRO A 188 17.24 -7.38 2.99
C PRO A 188 18.08 -8.24 2.04
N ASN A 189 17.82 -9.55 2.05
CA ASN A 189 18.50 -10.53 1.19
C ASN A 189 17.58 -11.11 0.13
N VAL A 190 16.27 -11.00 0.34
CA VAL A 190 15.21 -11.51 -0.53
C VAL A 190 13.98 -10.63 -0.37
N SER A 191 13.19 -10.54 -1.42
CA SER A 191 11.92 -9.82 -1.40
C SER A 191 10.79 -10.75 -1.80
N VAL A 192 9.60 -10.55 -1.23
CA VAL A 192 8.39 -11.31 -1.58
C VAL A 192 7.32 -10.32 -2.01
N ILE A 193 6.77 -10.52 -3.21
CA ILE A 193 5.65 -9.74 -3.74
C ILE A 193 4.39 -10.28 -3.09
N ASP A 194 3.66 -9.43 -2.36
CA ASP A 194 2.40 -9.80 -1.71
C ASP A 194 1.26 -9.89 -2.73
N GLU A 195 0.81 -11.10 -3.03
CA GLU A 195 -0.23 -11.35 -4.05
C GLU A 195 -1.60 -10.75 -3.70
N ASN A 196 -1.84 -10.40 -2.44
CA ASN A 196 -3.11 -9.85 -1.97
C ASN A 196 -3.11 -8.30 -1.89
N SER A 197 -2.03 -7.65 -2.34
CA SER A 197 -1.82 -6.23 -2.13
C SER A 197 -1.81 -5.39 -3.41
N TYR A 198 -2.32 -5.92 -4.53
CA TYR A 198 -2.35 -5.19 -5.79
C TYR A 198 -3.31 -4.00 -5.77
N TRP A 199 -2.86 -2.88 -6.33
CA TRP A 199 -3.68 -1.70 -6.61
C TRP A 199 -3.26 -1.05 -7.92
N ILE A 200 -4.03 -0.10 -8.40
CA ILE A 200 -3.67 0.72 -9.55
C ILE A 200 -3.49 2.17 -9.08
N ASP A 201 -2.36 2.75 -9.41
CA ASP A 201 -2.16 4.20 -9.36
C ASP A 201 -2.50 4.77 -10.73
N ALA A 202 -3.60 5.53 -10.82
CA ALA A 202 -4.04 6.19 -12.04
C ALA A 202 -3.78 7.69 -11.94
N TYR A 203 -3.07 8.25 -12.91
CA TYR A 203 -2.70 9.66 -12.93
C TYR A 203 -3.71 10.45 -13.78
N PHE A 204 -4.62 11.15 -13.11
CA PHE A 204 -5.62 11.99 -13.77
C PHE A 204 -5.15 13.44 -13.88
N GLU A 205 -5.58 14.13 -14.94
CA GLU A 205 -5.39 15.55 -15.08
C GLU A 205 -6.20 16.31 -14.02
N GLU A 206 -5.63 17.37 -13.45
CA GLU A 206 -6.26 18.22 -12.43
C GLU A 206 -7.67 18.69 -12.86
N THR A 207 -7.86 18.95 -14.15
CA THR A 207 -9.12 19.39 -14.75
C THR A 207 -10.25 18.36 -14.65
N LYS A 208 -9.93 17.07 -14.50
CA LYS A 208 -10.89 15.97 -14.43
C LYS A 208 -11.27 15.58 -13.00
N LEU A 209 -10.51 16.05 -12.00
CA LEU A 209 -10.72 15.67 -10.59
C LEU A 209 -12.07 16.06 -10.01
N ALA A 210 -12.67 17.15 -10.53
CA ALA A 210 -13.99 17.58 -10.09
C ALA A 210 -15.10 16.52 -10.30
N HIS A 211 -14.84 15.55 -11.16
CA HIS A 211 -15.78 14.48 -11.52
C HIS A 211 -15.38 13.12 -10.92
N ILE A 212 -14.36 13.08 -10.08
CA ILE A 212 -13.81 11.87 -9.49
C ILE A 212 -14.01 11.92 -7.98
N HIS A 213 -14.68 10.90 -7.41
CA HIS A 213 -14.93 10.81 -5.99
C HIS A 213 -14.47 9.47 -5.43
N VAL A 214 -14.09 9.46 -4.16
CA VAL A 214 -13.79 8.24 -3.44
C VAL A 214 -15.03 7.35 -3.40
N GLY A 215 -14.86 6.09 -3.76
CA GLY A 215 -15.93 5.10 -3.85
C GLY A 215 -16.50 4.91 -5.26
N ASP A 216 -16.15 5.76 -6.23
CA ASP A 216 -16.58 5.58 -7.62
C ASP A 216 -16.02 4.27 -8.20
N GLU A 217 -16.83 3.61 -9.04
CA GLU A 217 -16.44 2.40 -9.74
C GLU A 217 -15.58 2.73 -10.96
N VAL A 218 -14.58 1.91 -11.19
CA VAL A 218 -13.56 2.14 -12.21
C VAL A 218 -13.33 0.89 -13.02
N GLU A 219 -13.25 1.05 -14.34
CA GLU A 219 -12.79 0.03 -15.27
C GLU A 219 -11.35 0.32 -15.68
N ALA A 220 -10.46 -0.62 -15.41
CA ALA A 220 -9.05 -0.55 -15.81
C ALA A 220 -8.77 -1.62 -16.86
N THR A 221 -8.39 -1.22 -18.05
CA THR A 221 -7.99 -2.12 -19.13
C THR A 221 -6.47 -2.14 -19.24
N LEU A 222 -5.85 -3.29 -18.93
CA LEU A 222 -4.41 -3.46 -19.03
C LEU A 222 -3.97 -3.53 -20.49
N LEU A 223 -2.81 -2.97 -20.77
CA LEU A 223 -2.26 -3.00 -22.12
C LEU A 223 -1.96 -4.46 -22.54
N GLY A 224 -2.57 -4.90 -23.65
CA GLY A 224 -2.46 -6.27 -24.13
C GLY A 224 -3.59 -7.21 -23.71
N TYR A 225 -4.49 -6.78 -22.83
CA TYR A 225 -5.67 -7.56 -22.40
C TYR A 225 -6.94 -6.82 -22.78
N GLN A 226 -7.98 -7.57 -23.19
CA GLN A 226 -9.28 -6.99 -23.55
C GLN A 226 -10.26 -6.97 -22.36
N THR A 227 -10.06 -7.88 -21.41
CA THR A 227 -10.94 -7.98 -20.23
C THR A 227 -10.60 -6.86 -19.26
N PRO A 228 -11.55 -5.97 -18.93
CA PRO A 228 -11.32 -4.92 -17.97
C PRO A 228 -11.24 -5.48 -16.54
N VAL A 229 -10.37 -4.93 -15.75
CA VAL A 229 -10.30 -5.15 -14.29
C VAL A 229 -11.19 -4.11 -13.63
N ILE A 230 -12.17 -4.57 -12.85
CA ILE A 230 -13.08 -3.68 -12.13
C ILE A 230 -12.45 -3.34 -10.79
N GLY A 231 -12.38 -2.06 -10.50
CA GLY A 231 -11.86 -1.52 -9.24
C GLY A 231 -12.77 -0.44 -8.66
N ARG A 232 -12.33 0.11 -7.53
CA ARG A 232 -13.01 1.23 -6.89
C ARG A 232 -11.98 2.25 -6.41
N ILE A 233 -12.30 3.53 -6.53
CA ILE A 233 -11.44 4.61 -6.05
C ILE A 233 -11.35 4.53 -4.52
N GLU A 234 -10.17 4.22 -4.02
CA GLU A 234 -9.87 4.13 -2.60
C GLU A 234 -9.51 5.51 -2.02
N SER A 235 -8.65 6.23 -2.70
CA SER A 235 -8.21 7.54 -2.26
C SER A 235 -7.68 8.41 -3.41
N ILE A 236 -7.73 9.71 -3.21
CA ILE A 236 -7.12 10.73 -4.06
C ILE A 236 -5.97 11.34 -3.26
N THR A 237 -4.79 11.42 -3.84
CA THR A 237 -3.62 11.97 -3.15
C THR A 237 -3.84 13.45 -2.80
N GLY A 238 -3.67 13.80 -1.53
CA GLY A 238 -3.89 15.16 -1.02
C GLY A 238 -2.77 16.16 -1.32
N GLY A 239 -1.66 15.74 -1.96
CA GLY A 239 -0.56 16.61 -2.32
C GLY A 239 0.42 15.97 -3.30
N ILE A 240 0.96 16.78 -4.19
CA ILE A 240 2.01 16.39 -5.13
C ILE A 240 3.21 17.31 -4.95
N SER A 241 4.42 16.79 -5.20
CA SER A 241 5.61 17.63 -5.25
C SER A 241 5.64 18.35 -6.61
N ALA A 242 5.47 19.67 -6.58
CA ALA A 242 5.65 20.51 -7.77
C ALA A 242 7.09 21.05 -7.79
N ALA A 243 7.67 21.21 -8.99
CA ALA A 243 9.05 21.69 -9.16
C ALA A 243 9.33 23.04 -8.48
N ASN A 244 8.29 23.88 -8.35
CA ASN A 244 8.37 25.20 -7.72
C ASN A 244 8.12 25.19 -6.20
N ALA A 245 7.92 24.02 -5.59
CA ALA A 245 7.64 23.88 -4.15
C ALA A 245 8.86 23.43 -3.33
N ALA A 246 10.04 23.35 -3.94
CA ALA A 246 11.26 23.01 -3.22
C ALA A 246 11.62 24.14 -2.26
N SER A 247 11.55 23.88 -0.94
CA SER A 247 12.10 24.76 0.07
C SER A 247 13.61 24.82 -0.12
N SER A 248 14.16 26.02 -0.34
CA SER A 248 15.62 26.18 -0.33
C SER A 248 16.16 25.94 1.08
N THR A 249 17.40 25.49 1.21
CA THR A 249 18.11 25.34 2.48
C THR A 249 18.26 26.68 3.25
N GLN A 250 17.95 27.79 2.60
CA GLN A 250 18.01 29.14 3.20
C GLN A 250 16.62 29.65 3.69
N GLY A 251 15.59 28.82 3.69
CA GLY A 251 14.26 29.21 4.20
C GLY A 251 13.43 30.11 3.30
N LEU A 252 13.91 30.46 2.10
CA LEU A 252 13.16 31.21 1.11
C LEU A 252 12.66 30.26 0.00
N PRO A 253 11.41 30.44 -0.50
CA PRO A 253 10.91 29.62 -1.60
C PRO A 253 11.72 29.89 -2.88
N ASN A 254 12.21 28.81 -3.51
CA ASN A 254 12.84 28.89 -4.82
C ASN A 254 11.73 28.88 -5.88
N VAL A 255 11.65 29.95 -6.65
CA VAL A 255 10.68 30.10 -7.74
C VAL A 255 11.43 30.18 -9.06
N ASP A 256 11.36 29.09 -9.84
CA ASP A 256 11.88 29.13 -11.22
C ASP A 256 10.92 29.92 -12.10
N PRO A 257 11.42 30.89 -12.91
CA PRO A 257 10.59 31.57 -13.86
C PRO A 257 10.13 30.63 -14.97
N VAL A 258 8.84 30.31 -14.99
CA VAL A 258 8.24 29.40 -15.97
C VAL A 258 7.80 30.23 -17.17
N PHE A 259 8.54 30.19 -18.29
CA PHE A 259 8.21 30.79 -19.56
C PHE A 259 7.44 29.84 -20.49
N THR A 260 6.47 29.07 -19.95
CA THR A 260 5.64 28.21 -20.80
C THR A 260 4.38 28.95 -21.25
N TRP A 261 4.23 29.08 -22.56
CA TRP A 261 3.05 29.65 -23.23
C TRP A 261 1.76 28.91 -22.87
N VAL A 262 1.85 27.59 -22.65
CA VAL A 262 0.73 26.74 -22.27
C VAL A 262 1.02 26.10 -20.89
N ARG A 263 0.14 26.37 -19.94
CA ARG A 263 0.18 25.71 -18.64
C ARG A 263 -0.36 24.28 -18.79
N LEU A 264 0.50 23.29 -18.68
CA LEU A 264 0.08 21.91 -18.65
C LEU A 264 -0.61 21.59 -17.32
N ALA A 265 -1.74 20.90 -17.37
CA ALA A 265 -2.43 20.42 -16.18
C ALA A 265 -1.53 19.45 -15.42
N GLN A 266 -1.50 19.57 -14.10
CA GLN A 266 -0.79 18.65 -13.22
C GLN A 266 -1.48 17.28 -13.23
N ARG A 267 -0.69 16.22 -13.05
CA ARG A 267 -1.19 14.86 -12.94
C ARG A 267 -1.27 14.46 -11.47
N ILE A 268 -2.45 14.08 -11.05
CA ILE A 268 -2.73 13.74 -9.66
C ILE A 268 -2.97 12.25 -9.56
N PRO A 269 -2.20 11.54 -8.72
CA PRO A 269 -2.36 10.11 -8.54
C PRO A 269 -3.64 9.82 -7.75
N VAL A 270 -4.45 8.92 -8.29
CA VAL A 270 -5.65 8.37 -7.69
C VAL A 270 -5.41 6.88 -7.48
N ARG A 271 -5.55 6.43 -6.24
CA ARG A 271 -5.39 5.04 -5.87
C ARG A 271 -6.71 4.30 -6.05
N ILE A 272 -6.64 3.18 -6.76
CA ILE A 272 -7.77 2.33 -7.09
C ILE A 272 -7.51 0.96 -6.49
N SER A 273 -8.40 0.53 -5.59
CA SER A 273 -8.39 -0.83 -5.09
C SER A 273 -8.95 -1.76 -6.16
N ILE A 274 -8.24 -2.87 -6.39
CA ILE A 274 -8.67 -3.92 -7.30
C ILE A 274 -9.49 -4.90 -6.47
N GLY A 275 -10.74 -5.19 -6.90
CA GLY A 275 -11.51 -6.31 -6.38
C GLY A 275 -10.85 -7.64 -6.74
N GLN A 276 -11.57 -8.74 -6.66
CA GLN A 276 -11.07 -9.98 -7.23
C GLN A 276 -10.89 -9.78 -8.74
N GLY A 277 -9.63 -9.70 -9.17
CA GLY A 277 -9.29 -9.57 -10.60
C GLY A 277 -9.85 -10.75 -11.39
N PRO A 278 -10.17 -10.58 -12.68
CA PRO A 278 -10.55 -11.69 -13.52
C PRO A 278 -9.42 -12.72 -13.50
N GLN A 279 -9.77 -14.00 -13.34
CA GLN A 279 -8.80 -15.12 -13.24
C GLN A 279 -7.90 -15.26 -14.48
N ASP A 280 -8.32 -14.67 -15.60
CA ASP A 280 -7.63 -14.75 -16.89
C ASP A 280 -6.59 -13.64 -17.12
N VAL A 281 -6.47 -12.67 -16.23
CA VAL A 281 -5.54 -11.53 -16.37
C VAL A 281 -4.50 -11.57 -15.24
N PRO A 282 -3.27 -12.01 -15.55
CA PRO A 282 -2.20 -11.97 -14.54
C PRO A 282 -1.84 -10.51 -14.21
N LEU A 283 -1.98 -10.13 -12.96
CA LEU A 283 -1.57 -8.82 -12.47
C LEU A 283 -0.07 -8.86 -12.19
N ILE A 284 0.70 -8.06 -12.92
CA ILE A 284 2.14 -7.91 -12.72
C ILE A 284 2.43 -6.45 -12.36
N ALA A 285 3.22 -6.24 -11.32
CA ALA A 285 3.66 -4.90 -10.92
C ALA A 285 4.39 -4.20 -12.06
N GLY A 286 4.02 -2.95 -12.33
CA GLY A 286 4.59 -2.16 -13.42
C GLY A 286 3.84 -2.24 -14.73
N MET A 287 2.83 -3.11 -14.88
CA MET A 287 1.95 -3.09 -16.06
C MET A 287 1.20 -1.77 -16.15
N THR A 288 1.07 -1.26 -17.39
CA THR A 288 0.32 -0.04 -17.68
C THR A 288 -1.13 -0.37 -18.03
N CYS A 289 -2.04 0.51 -17.67
CA CYS A 289 -3.46 0.36 -17.97
C CYS A 289 -4.11 1.69 -18.34
N SER A 290 -5.19 1.59 -19.12
CA SER A 290 -6.12 2.69 -19.35
C SER A 290 -7.26 2.58 -18.33
N VAL A 291 -7.56 3.68 -17.67
CA VAL A 291 -8.53 3.73 -16.57
C VAL A 291 -9.66 4.66 -16.94
N SER A 292 -10.91 4.20 -16.79
CA SER A 292 -12.12 5.00 -16.97
C SER A 292 -13.01 4.88 -15.74
N VAL A 293 -13.52 6.02 -15.25
CA VAL A 293 -14.47 6.04 -14.12
C VAL A 293 -15.87 5.81 -14.66
N VAL A 294 -16.52 4.74 -14.19
CA VAL A 294 -17.88 4.37 -14.57
C VAL A 294 -18.86 5.02 -13.60
N GLY A 295 -19.76 5.87 -14.11
CA GLY A 295 -20.81 6.45 -13.28
C GLY A 295 -20.41 7.60 -12.38
N GLY A 296 -19.40 8.38 -12.77
CA GLY A 296 -19.07 9.63 -12.09
C GLY A 296 -20.33 10.46 -11.90
N ARG A 297 -20.75 10.69 -10.64
CA ARG A 297 -21.86 11.59 -10.32
C ARG A 297 -21.57 12.92 -10.98
N GLN A 298 -22.46 13.37 -11.87
CA GLN A 298 -22.36 14.71 -12.42
C GLN A 298 -22.15 15.67 -11.26
N ALA A 299 -21.02 16.36 -11.24
CA ALA A 299 -20.81 17.45 -10.29
C ALA A 299 -22.06 18.35 -10.33
N PRO A 300 -22.62 18.78 -9.20
CA PRO A 300 -23.72 19.71 -9.21
C PRO A 300 -23.28 20.91 -10.05
N ALA A 301 -24.11 21.27 -11.05
CA ALA A 301 -23.82 22.39 -11.94
C ALA A 301 -23.40 23.59 -11.09
N PRO A 302 -22.33 24.31 -11.45
CA PRO A 302 -21.91 25.49 -10.71
C PRO A 302 -23.11 26.40 -10.55
N LYS A 303 -23.46 26.73 -9.31
CA LYS A 303 -24.58 27.65 -9.04
C LYS A 303 -24.31 28.90 -9.86
N PRO A 304 -25.24 29.34 -10.70
CA PRO A 304 -25.05 30.56 -11.48
C PRO A 304 -24.66 31.67 -10.50
N ASP A 305 -23.56 32.33 -10.77
CA ASP A 305 -23.09 33.45 -9.97
C ASP A 305 -24.14 34.58 -10.03
N ARG A 306 -25.05 34.59 -9.07
CA ARG A 306 -26.10 35.62 -8.94
C ARG A 306 -25.52 37.01 -8.70
N GLY A 307 -24.22 37.11 -8.38
CA GLY A 307 -23.59 38.38 -8.05
C GLY A 307 -23.46 39.35 -9.24
N ILE A 308 -23.49 38.88 -10.50
CA ILE A 308 -23.38 39.76 -11.66
C ILE A 308 -24.73 40.38 -12.01
N LEU A 309 -25.82 39.62 -11.91
CA LEU A 309 -27.18 40.12 -12.16
C LEU A 309 -27.65 41.07 -11.06
N ASP A 310 -27.36 40.80 -9.79
CA ASP A 310 -27.69 41.72 -8.70
C ASP A 310 -26.92 43.03 -8.74
N ARG A 311 -25.66 43.02 -9.22
CA ARG A 311 -24.87 44.26 -9.44
C ARG A 311 -25.36 45.09 -10.64
N LEU A 312 -25.98 44.47 -11.64
CA LEU A 312 -26.57 45.16 -12.76
C LEU A 312 -27.93 45.82 -12.40
N ILE A 313 -28.74 45.11 -11.62
CA ILE A 313 -30.07 45.59 -11.16
C ILE A 313 -29.91 46.74 -10.14
N SER A 314 -28.91 46.69 -9.26
CA SER A 314 -28.65 47.75 -8.26
C SER A 314 -28.06 49.03 -8.84
N ARG A 315 -27.71 49.08 -10.13
CA ARG A 315 -27.22 50.27 -10.85
C ARG A 315 -28.30 50.92 -11.73
N LEU A 316 -29.48 50.33 -11.83
CA LEU A 316 -30.61 50.78 -12.66
C LEU A 316 -31.83 51.22 -11.84
N GLY A 317 -31.73 51.26 -10.50
CA GLY A 317 -32.75 51.76 -9.59
C GLY A 317 -32.34 53.02 -8.85
#